data_0468c73cc620470678b476df07d2bca7
#
_entry.id   0468c73cc620470678b476df07d2bca7
#
_cell.length_a   1.000
_cell.length_b   1.000
_cell.length_c   1.000
_cell.angle_alpha   90.00
_cell.angle_beta   90.00
_cell.angle_gamma   90.00
#
_symmetry.space_group_name_H-M   'P 1'
#
loop_
_entity.id
_entity.type
_entity.pdbx_description
1 polymer ?
#
loop_
_entity_poly.entity_id
_entity_poly.type
_entity_poly.pdbx_seq_one_letter_code
_entity_poly.pdbx_strand_id
1 'polypeptide(L)'
;MVGRTIFNTLVKGYTEKQWGRDCKDLPASIIKRLPLRFTYDNNYFNDPYQCLPKGGYSKLIDNLLSGAEVRLGVDYLQHKAELDKLSEKVIYTGCLDEYFGFKLGRLEYRSLRFQTEVKPVSSFQGNPVVNYTDREPGYTRVCEHKMFDASLKGLPYTVVTYEYPDSFAPGKIPYYPINDERNSALSAAYKELAGKEKGVYFLGRLANYRYFDMDDTILEAMKLFEAVSRE
;
A
#
# COMPACT_ATOMS: atom_id res chain seq x y z
N MET A 1 18.21 13.24 14.23
CA MET A 1 18.35 12.98 12.79
C MET A 1 18.05 14.22 11.96
N VAL A 2 16.86 14.84 12.03
CA VAL A 2 16.46 15.98 11.16
C VAL A 2 16.40 17.35 11.88
N GLY A 3 16.67 17.48 13.11
CA GLY A 3 16.49 18.73 13.88
C GLY A 3 15.02 19.09 14.14
N ARG A 4 14.78 19.95 15.12
CA ARG A 4 13.41 20.26 15.60
C ARG A 4 12.56 21.00 14.56
N THR A 5 13.15 21.90 13.81
CA THR A 5 12.41 22.70 12.81
C THR A 5 11.85 21.79 11.71
N ILE A 6 12.67 20.98 11.07
CA ILE A 6 12.24 20.04 10.02
C ILE A 6 11.23 19.03 10.58
N PHE A 7 11.48 18.49 11.77
CA PHE A 7 10.56 17.57 12.41
C PHE A 7 9.18 18.19 12.63
N ASN A 8 9.11 19.37 13.22
CA ASN A 8 7.83 20.03 13.52
C ASN A 8 7.09 20.48 12.26
N THR A 9 7.81 20.95 11.23
CA THR A 9 7.21 21.53 10.02
C THR A 9 6.81 20.46 8.99
N LEU A 10 7.65 19.44 8.79
CA LEU A 10 7.46 18.51 7.66
C LEU A 10 7.10 17.08 8.08
N VAL A 11 7.36 16.68 9.32
CA VAL A 11 7.23 15.30 9.74
C VAL A 11 6.08 15.07 10.70
N LYS A 12 6.04 15.85 11.78
CA LYS A 12 5.14 15.59 12.90
C LYS A 12 3.67 15.59 12.50
N GLY A 13 3.18 16.69 11.93
CA GLY A 13 1.76 16.84 11.58
C GLY A 13 1.29 15.80 10.57
N TYR A 14 2.11 15.55 9.53
CA TYR A 14 1.82 14.52 8.54
C TYR A 14 1.75 13.12 9.17
N THR A 15 2.77 12.77 9.96
CA THR A 15 2.88 11.44 10.56
C THR A 15 1.74 11.16 11.55
N GLU A 16 1.46 12.11 12.44
CA GLU A 16 0.36 11.98 13.41
C GLU A 16 -1.00 11.87 12.72
N LYS A 17 -1.21 12.63 11.64
CA LYS A 17 -2.41 12.56 10.81
C LYS A 17 -2.54 11.18 10.13
N GLN A 18 -1.49 10.75 9.44
CA GLN A 18 -1.48 9.48 8.70
C GLN A 18 -1.70 8.27 9.61
N TRP A 19 -1.07 8.25 10.78
CA TRP A 19 -1.11 7.10 11.68
C TRP A 19 -2.19 7.21 12.77
N GLY A 20 -2.76 8.40 13.00
CA GLY A 20 -3.76 8.63 14.04
C GLY A 20 -3.22 8.46 15.46
N ARG A 21 -1.90 8.58 15.64
CA ARG A 21 -1.17 8.41 16.91
C ARG A 21 -0.10 9.48 17.05
N ASP A 22 0.29 9.80 18.27
CA ASP A 22 1.41 10.71 18.55
C ASP A 22 2.72 10.09 18.00
N CYS A 23 3.60 10.91 17.44
CA CYS A 23 4.88 10.46 16.87
C CYS A 23 5.75 9.68 17.86
N LYS A 24 5.67 9.96 19.15
CA LYS A 24 6.43 9.24 20.19
C LYS A 24 5.98 7.79 20.39
N ASP A 25 4.73 7.49 20.02
CA ASP A 25 4.12 6.16 20.15
C ASP A 25 4.27 5.32 18.86
N LEU A 26 5.01 5.85 17.90
CA LEU A 26 5.27 5.21 16.60
C LEU A 26 6.71 4.74 16.48
N PRO A 27 6.96 3.57 15.84
CA PRO A 27 8.33 3.10 15.62
C PRO A 27 9.11 4.05 14.71
N ALA A 28 10.35 4.32 15.05
CA ALA A 28 11.24 5.23 14.30
C ALA A 28 11.46 4.79 12.83
N SER A 29 11.20 3.53 12.50
CA SER A 29 11.29 2.99 11.13
C SER A 29 10.35 3.70 10.15
N ILE A 30 9.21 4.22 10.61
CA ILE A 30 8.26 4.98 9.78
C ILE A 30 8.92 6.23 9.15
N ILE A 31 9.80 6.90 9.90
CA ILE A 31 10.48 8.12 9.45
C ILE A 31 11.80 7.80 8.73
N LYS A 32 12.46 6.70 9.09
CA LYS A 32 13.75 6.30 8.53
C LYS A 32 13.73 6.02 7.02
N ARG A 33 12.58 5.73 6.45
CA ARG A 33 12.41 5.51 5.01
C ARG A 33 12.55 6.80 4.16
N LEU A 34 12.41 7.97 4.78
CA LEU A 34 12.58 9.23 4.06
C LEU A 34 14.07 9.46 3.77
N PRO A 35 14.47 9.63 2.50
CA PRO A 35 15.86 9.86 2.17
C PRO A 35 16.31 11.23 2.66
N LEU A 36 17.32 11.25 3.53
CA LEU A 36 18.00 12.48 3.92
C LEU A 36 19.27 12.62 3.08
N ARG A 37 19.31 13.66 2.27
CA ARG A 37 20.44 13.96 1.39
C ARG A 37 21.02 15.33 1.74
N PHE A 38 22.32 15.45 1.66
CA PHE A 38 23.06 16.72 1.77
C PHE A 38 23.56 17.16 0.39
N THR A 39 22.75 16.92 -0.63
CA THR A 39 23.00 17.25 -2.03
C THR A 39 21.76 17.94 -2.63
N TYR A 40 21.88 18.51 -3.81
CA TYR A 40 20.75 19.11 -4.56
C TYR A 40 19.91 18.06 -5.34
N ASP A 41 19.99 16.79 -4.96
CA ASP A 41 19.16 15.74 -5.55
C ASP A 41 17.74 15.81 -4.97
N ASN A 42 16.77 16.16 -5.82
CA ASN A 42 15.35 16.30 -5.48
C ASN A 42 14.53 15.02 -5.68
N ASN A 43 15.14 13.91 -6.11
CA ASN A 43 14.43 12.66 -6.29
C ASN A 43 13.89 12.15 -4.95
N TYR A 44 12.65 11.73 -4.93
CA TYR A 44 12.06 11.14 -3.71
C TYR A 44 12.63 9.75 -3.44
N PHE A 45 12.80 8.94 -4.49
CA PHE A 45 13.40 7.60 -4.43
C PHE A 45 14.87 7.61 -4.79
N ASN A 46 15.61 6.60 -4.35
CA ASN A 46 17.00 6.36 -4.73
C ASN A 46 17.15 5.41 -5.92
N ASP A 47 16.01 4.91 -6.42
CA ASP A 47 15.99 3.90 -7.47
C ASP A 47 16.46 4.48 -8.81
N PRO A 48 17.35 3.77 -9.52
CA PRO A 48 17.91 4.24 -10.80
C PRO A 48 16.87 4.27 -11.92
N TYR A 49 15.80 3.47 -11.78
CA TYR A 49 14.71 3.40 -12.73
C TYR A 49 13.40 3.77 -12.07
N GLN A 50 12.77 4.84 -12.54
CA GLN A 50 11.50 5.35 -12.03
C GLN A 50 10.61 5.64 -13.22
N CYS A 51 9.46 4.98 -13.33
CA CYS A 51 8.54 5.14 -14.45
C CYS A 51 7.09 4.89 -14.03
N LEU A 52 6.19 5.33 -14.87
CA LEU A 52 4.78 4.97 -14.82
C LEU A 52 4.45 4.11 -16.05
N PRO A 53 3.63 3.06 -15.92
CA PRO A 53 3.27 2.23 -17.05
C PRO A 53 2.45 3.05 -18.07
N LYS A 54 2.84 2.96 -19.35
CA LYS A 54 2.07 3.59 -20.43
C LYS A 54 0.68 2.95 -20.50
N GLY A 55 -0.35 3.77 -20.40
CA GLY A 55 -1.74 3.32 -20.33
C GLY A 55 -2.24 3.01 -18.92
N GLY A 56 -1.42 3.31 -17.89
CA GLY A 56 -1.78 3.20 -16.47
C GLY A 56 -1.62 1.79 -15.91
N TYR A 57 -1.87 1.68 -14.61
CA TYR A 57 -1.69 0.42 -13.87
C TYR A 57 -2.72 -0.65 -14.25
N SER A 58 -3.94 -0.27 -14.61
CA SER A 58 -4.93 -1.25 -15.10
C SER A 58 -4.42 -2.01 -16.30
N LYS A 59 -3.81 -1.31 -17.28
CA LYS A 59 -3.23 -1.94 -18.46
C LYS A 59 -2.05 -2.86 -18.12
N LEU A 60 -1.24 -2.49 -17.13
CA LEU A 60 -0.17 -3.35 -16.63
C LEU A 60 -0.73 -4.65 -16.05
N ILE A 61 -1.75 -4.55 -15.19
CA ILE A 61 -2.40 -5.72 -14.57
C ILE A 61 -3.08 -6.61 -15.63
N ASP A 62 -3.79 -6.02 -16.59
CA ASP A 62 -4.41 -6.77 -17.69
C ASP A 62 -3.36 -7.58 -18.47
N ASN A 63 -2.19 -6.99 -18.73
CA ASN A 63 -1.11 -7.67 -19.43
C ASN A 63 -0.49 -8.82 -18.57
N LEU A 64 -0.32 -8.60 -17.26
CA LEU A 64 0.18 -9.63 -16.34
C LEU A 64 -0.78 -10.80 -16.18
N LEU A 65 -2.09 -10.55 -16.25
CA LEU A 65 -3.14 -11.57 -16.16
C LEU A 65 -3.48 -12.22 -17.51
N SER A 66 -2.79 -11.84 -18.58
CA SER A 66 -3.04 -12.40 -19.91
C SER A 66 -2.85 -13.91 -19.91
N GLY A 67 -3.88 -14.66 -20.29
CA GLY A 67 -3.88 -16.13 -20.30
C GLY A 67 -4.33 -16.77 -18.97
N ALA A 68 -4.58 -15.99 -17.92
CA ALA A 68 -5.15 -16.48 -16.67
C ALA A 68 -6.68 -16.31 -16.66
N GLU A 69 -7.41 -17.27 -16.06
CA GLU A 69 -8.83 -17.09 -15.76
C GLU A 69 -8.99 -16.12 -14.58
N VAL A 70 -9.76 -15.05 -14.76
CA VAL A 70 -10.03 -14.05 -13.72
C VAL A 70 -11.50 -14.12 -13.32
N ARG A 71 -11.76 -14.33 -12.04
CA ARG A 71 -13.10 -14.32 -11.44
C ARG A 71 -13.23 -13.15 -10.48
N LEU A 72 -14.00 -12.13 -10.85
CA LEU A 72 -14.28 -10.97 -10.00
C LEU A 72 -15.48 -11.24 -9.08
N GLY A 73 -15.53 -10.55 -7.93
CA GLY A 73 -16.62 -10.67 -6.96
C GLY A 73 -16.65 -12.01 -6.23
N VAL A 74 -15.56 -12.77 -6.23
CA VAL A 74 -15.42 -14.04 -5.53
C VAL A 74 -14.49 -13.86 -4.34
N ASP A 75 -15.01 -14.05 -3.13
CA ASP A 75 -14.24 -14.08 -1.90
C ASP A 75 -13.71 -15.50 -1.70
N TYR A 76 -12.38 -15.64 -1.75
CA TYR A 76 -11.73 -16.95 -1.61
C TYR A 76 -12.08 -17.63 -0.29
N LEU A 77 -12.12 -16.90 0.83
CA LEU A 77 -12.35 -17.52 2.15
C LEU A 77 -13.78 -18.03 2.31
N GLN A 78 -14.76 -17.39 1.65
CA GLN A 78 -16.16 -17.86 1.61
C GLN A 78 -16.34 -19.11 0.73
N HIS A 79 -15.49 -19.26 -0.30
CA HIS A 79 -15.56 -20.36 -1.26
C HIS A 79 -14.33 -21.30 -1.18
N LYS A 80 -13.55 -21.24 -0.07
CA LYS A 80 -12.29 -21.95 0.07
C LYS A 80 -12.39 -23.45 -0.24
N ALA A 81 -13.39 -24.14 0.30
CA ALA A 81 -13.55 -25.58 0.11
C ALA A 81 -13.84 -26.00 -1.36
N GLU A 82 -14.37 -25.09 -2.16
CA GLU A 82 -14.61 -25.30 -3.59
C GLU A 82 -13.37 -24.95 -4.40
N LEU A 83 -12.78 -23.77 -4.12
CA LEU A 83 -11.66 -23.23 -4.89
C LEU A 83 -10.36 -24.04 -4.69
N ASP A 84 -10.13 -24.57 -3.49
CA ASP A 84 -8.99 -25.45 -3.21
C ASP A 84 -8.98 -26.74 -4.05
N LYS A 85 -10.11 -27.15 -4.59
CA LYS A 85 -10.19 -28.33 -5.49
C LYS A 85 -9.71 -28.02 -6.91
N LEU A 86 -9.56 -26.75 -7.26
CA LEU A 86 -9.18 -26.32 -8.62
C LEU A 86 -7.67 -26.29 -8.82
N SER A 87 -6.89 -26.29 -7.74
CA SER A 87 -5.42 -26.20 -7.82
C SER A 87 -4.75 -26.89 -6.63
N GLU A 88 -3.59 -27.47 -6.86
CA GLU A 88 -2.72 -28.03 -5.82
C GLU A 88 -1.96 -26.97 -5.05
N LYS A 89 -1.79 -25.78 -5.62
CA LYS A 89 -1.03 -24.67 -5.05
C LYS A 89 -1.90 -23.40 -5.05
N VAL A 90 -1.98 -22.76 -3.89
CA VAL A 90 -2.73 -21.53 -3.68
C VAL A 90 -1.77 -20.41 -3.26
N ILE A 91 -1.80 -19.28 -3.95
CA ILE A 91 -1.09 -18.06 -3.52
C ILE A 91 -2.14 -17.13 -2.91
N TYR A 92 -2.13 -17.01 -1.57
CA TYR A 92 -3.05 -16.18 -0.84
C TYR A 92 -2.45 -14.79 -0.61
N THR A 93 -3.19 -13.74 -1.00
CA THR A 93 -2.75 -12.34 -0.90
C THR A 93 -3.63 -11.47 0.00
N GLY A 94 -4.67 -12.05 0.62
CA GLY A 94 -5.56 -11.39 1.57
C GLY A 94 -4.95 -11.18 2.95
N CYS A 95 -5.76 -10.74 3.92
CA CYS A 95 -5.29 -10.50 5.29
C CYS A 95 -4.87 -11.80 5.98
N LEU A 96 -3.70 -11.79 6.60
CA LEU A 96 -3.11 -12.96 7.25
C LEU A 96 -3.97 -13.51 8.37
N ASP A 97 -4.49 -12.66 9.25
CA ASP A 97 -5.35 -13.03 10.37
C ASP A 97 -6.72 -13.54 9.93
N GLU A 98 -7.26 -12.99 8.84
CA GLU A 98 -8.52 -13.38 8.25
C GLU A 98 -8.49 -14.81 7.69
N TYR A 99 -7.37 -15.19 7.03
CA TYR A 99 -7.17 -16.57 6.57
C TYR A 99 -7.36 -17.59 7.68
N PHE A 100 -6.92 -17.26 8.89
CA PHE A 100 -7.04 -18.12 10.07
C PHE A 100 -8.29 -17.84 10.91
N GLY A 101 -9.30 -17.14 10.38
CA GLY A 101 -10.55 -16.84 11.08
C GLY A 101 -10.33 -16.04 12.37
N PHE A 102 -9.27 -15.20 12.42
CA PHE A 102 -8.92 -14.35 13.57
C PHE A 102 -8.64 -15.09 14.87
N LYS A 103 -8.29 -16.38 14.82
CA LYS A 103 -8.17 -17.26 16.01
C LYS A 103 -7.16 -16.81 17.06
N LEU A 104 -6.16 -16.01 16.69
CA LEU A 104 -5.20 -15.42 17.63
C LEU A 104 -5.52 -13.95 17.96
N GLY A 105 -6.58 -13.39 17.38
CA GLY A 105 -6.97 -11.99 17.47
C GLY A 105 -6.75 -11.23 16.16
N ARG A 106 -7.24 -9.99 16.11
CA ARG A 106 -7.16 -9.16 14.89
C ARG A 106 -5.87 -8.38 14.83
N LEU A 107 -5.25 -8.40 13.66
CA LEU A 107 -4.18 -7.48 13.26
C LEU A 107 -4.75 -6.09 12.96
N GLU A 108 -4.01 -5.06 13.28
CA GLU A 108 -4.44 -3.69 13.08
C GLU A 108 -3.89 -3.12 11.77
N TYR A 109 -4.71 -2.33 11.11
CA TYR A 109 -4.36 -1.65 9.85
C TYR A 109 -4.77 -0.19 9.91
N ARG A 110 -4.18 0.63 9.05
CA ARG A 110 -4.73 1.93 8.65
C ARG A 110 -5.49 1.77 7.35
N SER A 111 -6.56 2.55 7.24
CA SER A 111 -7.36 2.67 6.02
C SER A 111 -7.18 4.06 5.40
N LEU A 112 -7.73 4.24 4.22
CA LEU A 112 -7.79 5.52 3.52
C LEU A 112 -9.21 5.78 3.02
N ARG A 113 -9.58 7.05 2.97
CA ARG A 113 -10.79 7.54 2.32
C ARG A 113 -10.38 8.52 1.22
N PHE A 114 -10.93 8.34 0.04
CA PHE A 114 -10.66 9.19 -1.11
C PHE A 114 -11.87 10.05 -1.44
N GLN A 115 -11.61 11.31 -1.78
CA GLN A 115 -12.61 12.23 -2.31
C GLN A 115 -12.09 12.77 -3.64
N THR A 116 -12.78 12.42 -4.73
CA THR A 116 -12.39 12.81 -6.08
C THR A 116 -13.32 13.90 -6.60
N GLU A 117 -12.74 14.94 -7.19
CA GLU A 117 -13.45 16.09 -7.73
C GLU A 117 -12.93 16.46 -9.11
N VAL A 118 -13.83 16.89 -9.99
CA VAL A 118 -13.48 17.53 -11.26
C VAL A 118 -13.39 19.03 -11.04
N LYS A 119 -12.27 19.64 -11.36
CA LYS A 119 -12.04 21.09 -11.26
C LYS A 119 -12.07 21.71 -12.65
N PRO A 120 -12.87 22.75 -12.91
CA PRO A 120 -12.96 23.44 -14.21
C PRO A 120 -11.79 24.42 -14.39
N VAL A 121 -10.57 23.93 -14.18
CA VAL A 121 -9.31 24.70 -14.34
C VAL A 121 -8.29 23.83 -15.06
N SER A 122 -7.41 24.46 -15.83
CA SER A 122 -6.37 23.76 -16.59
C SER A 122 -5.29 23.13 -15.71
N SER A 123 -5.07 23.62 -14.50
CA SER A 123 -4.22 23.02 -13.48
C SER A 123 -4.68 23.48 -12.11
N PHE A 124 -4.69 22.59 -11.15
CA PHE A 124 -5.07 22.87 -9.77
C PHE A 124 -3.85 23.17 -8.89
N GLN A 125 -2.84 22.28 -8.93
CA GLN A 125 -1.65 22.39 -8.07
C GLN A 125 -0.33 22.37 -8.86
N GLY A 126 -0.37 22.08 -10.15
CA GLY A 126 0.81 22.10 -11.03
C GLY A 126 1.77 20.92 -10.87
N ASN A 127 1.50 20.03 -9.91
CA ASN A 127 2.28 18.83 -9.61
C ASN A 127 1.37 17.62 -9.51
N PRO A 128 1.86 16.41 -9.88
CA PRO A 128 1.06 15.19 -9.77
C PRO A 128 0.61 14.91 -8.34
N VAL A 129 1.49 15.14 -7.36
CA VAL A 129 1.24 14.86 -5.93
C VAL A 129 1.77 15.99 -5.07
N VAL A 130 0.94 16.45 -4.14
CA VAL A 130 1.33 17.37 -3.07
C VAL A 130 0.95 16.75 -1.72
N ASN A 131 1.92 16.64 -0.81
CA ASN A 131 1.70 16.20 0.57
C ASN A 131 1.47 17.41 1.47
N TYR A 132 0.45 17.31 2.33
CA TYR A 132 0.06 18.35 3.29
C TYR A 132 0.56 17.97 4.67
N THR A 133 1.57 18.67 5.15
CA THR A 133 2.32 18.32 6.36
C THR A 133 1.71 18.86 7.64
N ASP A 134 0.86 19.88 7.57
CA ASP A 134 0.15 20.44 8.73
C ASP A 134 -1.00 19.52 9.16
N ARG A 135 -1.48 19.71 10.39
CA ARG A 135 -2.66 18.98 10.89
C ARG A 135 -3.93 19.31 10.13
N GLU A 136 -4.07 20.57 9.74
CA GLU A 136 -5.12 21.05 8.85
C GLU A 136 -4.53 21.39 7.46
N PRO A 137 -5.21 21.03 6.39
CA PRO A 137 -6.47 20.27 6.31
C PRO A 137 -6.32 18.78 6.68
N GLY A 138 -7.45 18.10 6.95
CA GLY A 138 -7.47 16.71 7.41
C GLY A 138 -6.97 15.67 6.40
N TYR A 139 -6.81 16.00 5.11
CA TYR A 139 -6.17 15.13 4.12
C TYR A 139 -4.64 15.21 4.20
N THR A 140 -3.98 14.12 3.87
CA THR A 140 -2.52 14.03 3.86
C THR A 140 -1.93 14.31 2.50
N ARG A 141 -2.72 14.11 1.43
CA ARG A 141 -2.23 14.18 0.04
C ARG A 141 -3.33 14.63 -0.90
N VAL A 142 -2.92 15.33 -1.94
CA VAL A 142 -3.76 15.63 -3.11
C VAL A 142 -3.04 15.13 -4.36
N CYS A 143 -3.73 14.33 -5.16
CA CYS A 143 -3.27 13.88 -6.47
C CYS A 143 -4.00 14.66 -7.57
N GLU A 144 -3.26 15.30 -8.47
CA GLU A 144 -3.77 15.88 -9.71
C GLU A 144 -3.43 14.93 -10.87
N HIS A 145 -4.41 14.09 -11.24
CA HIS A 145 -4.16 12.91 -12.07
C HIS A 145 -3.58 13.21 -13.45
N LYS A 146 -4.05 14.24 -14.13
CA LYS A 146 -3.54 14.59 -15.46
C LYS A 146 -2.07 15.02 -15.48
N MET A 147 -1.54 15.42 -14.33
CA MET A 147 -0.13 15.83 -14.24
C MET A 147 0.85 14.66 -14.36
N PHE A 148 0.37 13.43 -14.22
CA PHE A 148 1.15 12.21 -14.50
C PHE A 148 1.30 11.92 -16.00
N ASP A 149 0.42 12.46 -16.85
CA ASP A 149 0.42 12.21 -18.29
C ASP A 149 0.52 13.50 -19.09
N ALA A 150 1.65 13.71 -19.75
CA ALA A 150 1.90 14.91 -20.55
C ALA A 150 0.87 15.12 -21.68
N SER A 151 0.26 14.05 -22.20
CA SER A 151 -0.74 14.13 -23.27
C SER A 151 -2.06 14.77 -22.81
N LEU A 152 -2.33 14.76 -21.49
CA LEU A 152 -3.55 15.30 -20.90
C LEU A 152 -3.41 16.77 -20.45
N LYS A 153 -2.21 17.34 -20.50
CA LYS A 153 -1.94 18.70 -19.98
C LYS A 153 -2.78 19.80 -20.67
N GLY A 154 -3.17 19.61 -21.93
CA GLY A 154 -3.97 20.58 -22.70
C GLY A 154 -5.45 20.63 -22.34
N LEU A 155 -5.97 19.74 -21.51
CA LEU A 155 -7.38 19.72 -21.13
C LEU A 155 -7.75 20.94 -20.27
N PRO A 156 -8.92 21.60 -20.51
CA PRO A 156 -9.35 22.79 -19.76
C PRO A 156 -9.85 22.47 -18.35
N TYR A 157 -9.91 21.21 -17.95
CA TYR A 157 -10.30 20.73 -16.63
C TYR A 157 -9.24 19.76 -16.08
N THR A 158 -9.30 19.53 -14.79
CA THR A 158 -8.46 18.52 -14.11
C THR A 158 -9.26 17.71 -13.11
N VAL A 159 -8.80 16.50 -12.83
CA VAL A 159 -9.35 15.63 -11.77
C VAL A 159 -8.35 15.60 -10.63
N VAL A 160 -8.84 15.89 -9.44
CA VAL A 160 -8.05 15.85 -8.21
C VAL A 160 -8.66 14.85 -7.22
N THR A 161 -7.80 14.12 -6.52
CA THR A 161 -8.21 13.20 -5.46
C THR A 161 -7.52 13.59 -4.16
N TYR A 162 -8.32 13.86 -3.15
CA TYR A 162 -7.90 14.09 -1.76
C TYR A 162 -7.83 12.76 -1.03
N GLU A 163 -6.70 12.48 -0.38
CA GLU A 163 -6.46 11.28 0.41
C GLU A 163 -6.56 11.61 1.91
N TYR A 164 -7.56 11.05 2.56
CA TYR A 164 -7.76 11.18 3.99
C TYR A 164 -7.33 9.91 4.70
N PRO A 165 -6.46 9.99 5.72
CA PRO A 165 -6.16 8.85 6.57
C PRO A 165 -7.40 8.46 7.39
N ASP A 166 -7.61 7.16 7.53
CA ASP A 166 -8.78 6.64 8.22
C ASP A 166 -8.40 5.44 9.11
N SER A 167 -9.20 5.20 10.12
CA SER A 167 -9.08 3.99 10.94
C SER A 167 -9.69 2.81 10.21
N PHE A 168 -8.99 1.69 10.23
CA PHE A 168 -9.52 0.44 9.69
C PHE A 168 -10.71 -0.05 10.53
N ALA A 169 -11.72 -0.55 9.86
CA ALA A 169 -12.88 -1.23 10.44
C ALA A 169 -13.39 -2.28 9.43
N PRO A 170 -14.18 -3.27 9.85
CA PRO A 170 -14.81 -4.22 8.93
C PRO A 170 -15.54 -3.50 7.79
N GLY A 171 -15.33 -3.96 6.56
CA GLY A 171 -15.86 -3.35 5.34
C GLY A 171 -14.99 -2.22 4.75
N LYS A 172 -13.92 -1.79 5.43
CA LYS A 172 -12.92 -0.88 4.87
C LYS A 172 -11.71 -1.65 4.32
N ILE A 173 -11.00 -1.03 3.39
CA ILE A 173 -9.80 -1.62 2.79
C ILE A 173 -8.60 -1.42 3.73
N PRO A 174 -7.85 -2.47 4.10
CA PRO A 174 -6.62 -2.37 4.87
C PRO A 174 -5.46 -1.93 3.96
N TYR A 175 -4.99 -0.69 4.11
CA TYR A 175 -3.89 -0.17 3.28
C TYR A 175 -2.52 -0.37 3.91
N TYR A 176 -2.38 -0.12 5.22
CA TYR A 176 -1.09 -0.12 5.90
C TYR A 176 -1.13 -0.95 7.17
N PRO A 177 -0.28 -2.00 7.31
CA PRO A 177 -0.08 -2.71 8.56
C PRO A 177 0.47 -1.79 9.65
N ILE A 178 -0.02 -1.94 10.87
CA ILE A 178 0.51 -1.21 12.05
C ILE A 178 1.55 -2.08 12.73
N ASN A 179 2.83 -1.78 12.50
CA ASN A 179 3.97 -2.57 12.99
C ASN A 179 4.43 -2.09 14.38
N ASP A 180 3.53 -2.04 15.35
CA ASP A 180 3.89 -1.91 16.77
C ASP A 180 4.28 -3.26 17.38
N GLU A 181 4.72 -3.27 18.64
CA GLU A 181 5.21 -4.46 19.32
C GLU A 181 4.12 -5.56 19.40
N ARG A 182 2.87 -5.19 19.76
CA ARG A 182 1.73 -6.10 19.83
C ARG A 182 1.45 -6.76 18.48
N ASN A 183 1.30 -5.96 17.44
CA ASN A 183 0.97 -6.47 16.11
C ASN A 183 2.13 -7.24 15.49
N SER A 184 3.36 -6.87 15.79
CA SER A 184 4.56 -7.60 15.34
C SER A 184 4.61 -8.99 15.96
N ALA A 185 4.36 -9.13 17.28
CA ALA A 185 4.29 -10.42 17.95
C ALA A 185 3.12 -11.27 17.42
N LEU A 186 1.94 -10.66 17.25
CA LEU A 186 0.75 -11.34 16.74
C LEU A 186 0.95 -11.83 15.30
N SER A 187 1.54 -11.01 14.43
CA SER A 187 1.84 -11.39 13.04
C SER A 187 2.87 -12.51 12.97
N ALA A 188 3.87 -12.53 13.85
CA ALA A 188 4.83 -13.62 13.95
C ALA A 188 4.14 -14.95 14.30
N ALA A 189 3.23 -14.95 15.28
CA ALA A 189 2.47 -16.14 15.64
C ALA A 189 1.58 -16.65 14.48
N TYR A 190 0.96 -15.75 13.71
CA TYR A 190 0.23 -16.15 12.51
C TYR A 190 1.15 -16.69 11.40
N LYS A 191 2.35 -16.16 11.23
CA LYS A 191 3.34 -16.69 10.27
C LYS A 191 3.80 -18.09 10.62
N GLU A 192 3.91 -18.42 11.91
CA GLU A 192 4.18 -19.81 12.36
C GLU A 192 3.05 -20.76 11.96
N LEU A 193 1.78 -20.30 11.99
CA LEU A 193 0.65 -21.09 11.51
C LEU A 193 0.68 -21.22 10.00
N ALA A 194 0.96 -20.12 9.28
CA ALA A 194 1.07 -20.10 7.82
C ALA A 194 2.15 -21.06 7.31
N GLY A 195 3.27 -21.18 8.02
CA GLY A 195 4.33 -22.14 7.69
C GLY A 195 3.95 -23.61 7.82
N LYS A 196 2.79 -23.94 8.43
CA LYS A 196 2.25 -25.30 8.56
C LYS A 196 1.23 -25.64 7.48
N GLU A 197 0.74 -24.63 6.75
CA GLU A 197 -0.19 -24.85 5.64
C GLU A 197 0.52 -25.51 4.46
N LYS A 198 -0.06 -26.60 3.96
CA LYS A 198 0.50 -27.32 2.82
C LYS A 198 -0.14 -26.82 1.51
N GLY A 199 0.68 -26.54 0.51
CA GLY A 199 0.19 -26.05 -0.79
C GLY A 199 -0.36 -24.62 -0.78
N VAL A 200 -0.24 -23.87 0.33
CA VAL A 200 -0.66 -22.48 0.43
C VAL A 200 0.55 -21.59 0.71
N TYR A 201 0.72 -20.59 -0.12
CA TYR A 201 1.82 -19.62 -0.05
C TYR A 201 1.24 -18.23 0.22
N PHE A 202 1.76 -17.56 1.23
CA PHE A 202 1.31 -16.23 1.64
C PHE A 202 2.20 -15.16 1.01
N LEU A 203 1.61 -14.31 0.16
CA LEU A 203 2.34 -13.32 -0.63
C LEU A 203 1.68 -11.95 -0.57
N GLY A 204 2.48 -10.90 -0.65
CA GLY A 204 2.02 -9.52 -0.72
C GLY A 204 1.86 -8.86 0.65
N ARG A 205 1.45 -7.59 0.62
CA ARG A 205 1.44 -6.70 1.79
C ARG A 205 0.58 -7.22 2.94
N LEU A 206 -0.61 -7.73 2.64
CA LEU A 206 -1.58 -8.16 3.65
C LEU A 206 -1.26 -9.54 4.21
N ALA A 207 -0.95 -10.49 3.33
CA ALA A 207 -0.64 -11.87 3.73
C ALA A 207 0.71 -11.98 4.46
N ASN A 208 1.67 -11.11 4.18
CA ASN A 208 2.93 -11.04 4.92
C ASN A 208 2.90 -10.07 6.09
N TYR A 209 1.79 -9.33 6.28
CA TYR A 209 1.68 -8.26 7.27
C TYR A 209 2.93 -7.38 7.28
N ARG A 210 3.31 -6.86 6.10
CA ARG A 210 4.52 -6.06 5.87
C ARG A 210 4.25 -4.96 4.86
N TYR A 211 4.86 -3.81 5.08
CA TYR A 211 4.84 -2.75 4.08
C TYR A 211 5.75 -3.14 2.92
N PHE A 212 5.18 -3.20 1.72
CA PHE A 212 5.88 -3.36 0.45
C PHE A 212 5.50 -2.23 -0.50
N ASP A 213 6.44 -1.72 -1.26
CA ASP A 213 6.15 -0.97 -2.46
C ASP A 213 5.84 -1.94 -3.63
N MET A 214 5.47 -1.45 -4.80
CA MET A 214 5.03 -2.33 -5.89
C MET A 214 6.16 -3.20 -6.44
N ASP A 215 7.36 -2.64 -6.55
CA ASP A 215 8.57 -3.33 -6.98
C ASP A 215 8.98 -4.43 -5.99
N ASP A 216 8.95 -4.15 -4.68
CA ASP A 216 9.14 -5.16 -3.63
C ASP A 216 8.14 -6.32 -3.79
N THR A 217 6.87 -6.00 -4.05
CA THR A 217 5.82 -7.02 -4.21
C THR A 217 6.08 -7.89 -5.43
N ILE A 218 6.49 -7.29 -6.55
CA ILE A 218 6.86 -8.02 -7.78
C ILE A 218 8.09 -8.90 -7.52
N LEU A 219 9.11 -8.37 -6.85
CA LEU A 219 10.32 -9.12 -6.54
C LEU A 219 10.03 -10.35 -5.65
N GLU A 220 9.20 -10.18 -4.63
CA GLU A 220 8.79 -11.30 -3.75
C GLU A 220 7.94 -12.34 -4.52
N ALA A 221 7.11 -11.91 -5.47
CA ALA A 221 6.37 -12.81 -6.34
C ALA A 221 7.31 -13.63 -7.26
N MET A 222 8.33 -13.00 -7.82
CA MET A 222 9.34 -13.69 -8.64
C MET A 222 10.13 -14.72 -7.82
N LYS A 223 10.55 -14.36 -6.59
CA LYS A 223 11.24 -15.29 -5.68
C LYS A 223 10.37 -16.50 -5.31
N LEU A 224 9.09 -16.23 -5.00
CA LEU A 224 8.14 -17.30 -4.70
C LEU A 224 7.95 -18.21 -5.90
N PHE A 225 7.81 -17.67 -7.10
CA PHE A 225 7.68 -18.46 -8.32
C PHE A 225 8.89 -19.38 -8.54
N GLU A 226 10.11 -18.87 -8.37
CA GLU A 226 11.33 -19.69 -8.49
C GLU A 226 11.39 -20.83 -7.45
N ALA A 227 10.93 -20.58 -6.22
CA ALA A 227 10.88 -21.59 -5.18
C ALA A 227 9.85 -22.70 -5.51
N VAL A 228 8.61 -22.27 -5.85
CA VAL A 228 7.48 -23.18 -6.09
C VAL A 228 7.60 -23.97 -7.40
N SER A 229 8.30 -23.43 -8.40
CA SER A 229 8.53 -24.10 -9.69
C SER A 229 9.54 -25.24 -9.61
N ARG A 230 10.31 -25.34 -8.52
CA ARG A 230 11.30 -26.41 -8.30
C ARG A 230 10.76 -27.56 -7.44
N GLU A 231 9.59 -27.40 -6.85
CA GLU A 231 8.82 -28.43 -6.12
C GLU A 231 7.94 -29.25 -7.09
#